data_67020ae1fa6dd31e66905636873b9d51
#
_entry.id   67020ae1fa6dd31e66905636873b9d51
#
_cell.length_a   1.000
_cell.length_b   1.000
_cell.length_c   1.000
_cell.angle_alpha   90.00
_cell.angle_beta   90.00
_cell.angle_gamma   90.00
#
_symmetry.space_group_name_H-M   'P 1'
#
loop_
_entity.id
_entity.type
_entity.pdbx_description
1 polymer ?
#
loop_
_entity_poly.entity_id
_entity_poly.type
_entity_poly.pdbx_seq_one_letter_code
_entity_poly.pdbx_strand_id
1 'polypeptide(L)'
;RTAAQLRIWDAINQGLLSPFHYFGISDNTDLSQIPWMRGRYDERALSSLYTGNDARAAIVVKEVRDKISAPHLMRALGFCVSVDHAHFMADRFNGAGIRSVAISGQTPSAERAQALADLRAGAINVVFAADLLNEGVDIPVVDTVLFLRPTESPTLFLQQLGRGLRLAPDKDVLTVLDFVGNNRAEFRLDLRYRALTGATRKGLERDVDRGFPFLPSGCQIVLDEVTQANVLASVRQHLALRWNMLVRELRAHPTNSLPQFLDDSGAELWQVVRSDRSWTSLRRQAGTLGDAPAGEEPLLKRVRALAHVDDPRRVDAYRELLSGTRPFDPADPFARMLYFTLWPSGGGYVDFNQGWTALVDHGVAREEMQLVIEMAFGSSRRLTRTEDGAAQLPLALHGSYQREEILAALGHANLTRPPSQFREGVLKVDVNGRTVDAFFVTLNKSEAEYSPSTMYRDYPISPTLFHWESQSTTSVASETGQRYLNGGSTVLLFVRRERKNEFGTAPYTYLGAATHVAHTGDRPIAITWKLASPMPPDLYSETALA
;
A
#
# COMPACT_ATOMS: atom_id res chain seq x y z
N ARG A 1 -8.51 -17.56 2.37
CA ARG A 1 -7.31 -17.50 1.51
C ARG A 1 -7.59 -16.58 0.35
N THR A 2 -6.86 -15.47 0.23
CA THR A 2 -6.91 -14.61 -0.96
C THR A 2 -6.18 -15.36 -2.07
N ALA A 3 -6.89 -15.74 -3.14
CA ALA A 3 -6.31 -16.50 -4.26
C ALA A 3 -5.52 -15.58 -5.21
N ALA A 4 -5.93 -14.31 -5.34
CA ALA A 4 -5.22 -13.26 -6.05
C ALA A 4 -5.71 -11.91 -5.54
N GLN A 5 -4.83 -10.91 -5.49
CA GLN A 5 -5.17 -9.53 -5.17
C GLN A 5 -4.77 -8.65 -6.35
N LEU A 6 -5.78 -8.14 -7.06
CA LEU A 6 -5.61 -7.19 -8.15
C LEU A 6 -6.04 -5.80 -7.64
N ARG A 7 -5.16 -4.81 -7.76
CA ARG A 7 -5.47 -3.44 -7.36
C ARG A 7 -6.34 -2.76 -8.39
N ILE A 8 -7.05 -1.72 -7.93
CA ILE A 8 -7.83 -0.84 -8.80
C ILE A 8 -6.95 -0.29 -9.94
N TRP A 9 -5.74 0.18 -9.64
CA TRP A 9 -4.83 0.75 -10.65
C TRP A 9 -4.31 -0.27 -11.65
N ASP A 10 -3.94 -1.46 -11.17
CA ASP A 10 -3.49 -2.54 -12.04
C ASP A 10 -4.64 -3.04 -12.92
N ALA A 11 -5.86 -3.11 -12.37
CA ALA A 11 -7.05 -3.49 -13.10
C ALA A 11 -7.43 -2.44 -14.17
N ILE A 12 -7.30 -1.14 -13.87
CA ILE A 12 -7.50 -0.07 -14.86
C ILE A 12 -6.43 -0.13 -15.95
N ASN A 13 -5.15 -0.25 -15.59
CA ASN A 13 -4.05 -0.34 -16.56
C ASN A 13 -4.15 -1.58 -17.48
N GLN A 14 -4.78 -2.66 -16.99
CA GLN A 14 -5.05 -3.87 -17.78
C GLN A 14 -6.37 -3.80 -18.55
N GLY A 15 -7.11 -2.70 -18.47
CA GLY A 15 -8.41 -2.56 -19.13
C GLY A 15 -9.51 -3.45 -18.54
N LEU A 16 -9.38 -3.88 -17.30
CA LEU A 16 -10.39 -4.69 -16.59
C LEU A 16 -11.43 -3.83 -15.84
N LEU A 17 -11.09 -2.57 -15.58
CA LEU A 17 -11.95 -1.57 -14.95
C LEU A 17 -11.93 -0.28 -15.76
N SER A 18 -13.02 0.50 -15.69
CA SER A 18 -13.10 1.83 -16.28
C SER A 18 -12.16 2.81 -15.56
N PRO A 19 -11.51 3.74 -16.26
CA PRO A 19 -10.85 4.88 -15.65
C PRO A 19 -11.85 5.75 -14.88
N PHE A 20 -11.36 6.64 -14.01
CA PHE A 20 -12.22 7.51 -13.22
C PHE A 20 -11.73 8.95 -13.16
N HIS A 21 -12.70 9.88 -13.08
CA HIS A 21 -12.47 11.26 -12.71
C HIS A 21 -13.05 11.51 -11.32
N TYR A 22 -12.17 11.75 -10.36
CA TYR A 22 -12.54 11.97 -8.96
C TYR A 22 -12.41 13.45 -8.62
N PHE A 23 -13.50 14.01 -8.09
CA PHE A 23 -13.57 15.39 -7.62
C PHE A 23 -13.85 15.40 -6.13
N GLY A 24 -12.87 15.84 -5.33
CA GLY A 24 -13.03 16.12 -3.91
C GLY A 24 -13.49 17.55 -3.73
N ILE A 25 -14.69 17.72 -3.21
CA ILE A 25 -15.42 19.00 -3.19
C ILE A 25 -15.78 19.35 -1.75
N SER A 26 -15.37 20.51 -1.27
CA SER A 26 -15.82 21.00 0.03
C SER A 26 -17.29 21.44 -0.05
N ASP A 27 -18.11 20.89 0.84
CA ASP A 27 -19.52 21.29 0.96
C ASP A 27 -19.77 22.31 2.09
N ASN A 28 -18.69 22.81 2.71
CA ASN A 28 -18.69 23.78 3.83
C ASN A 28 -19.44 23.30 5.08
N THR A 29 -19.80 22.03 5.18
CA THR A 29 -20.48 21.49 6.37
C THR A 29 -19.46 21.29 7.51
N ASP A 30 -19.72 21.88 8.66
CA ASP A 30 -18.89 21.68 9.85
C ASP A 30 -19.31 20.41 10.62
N LEU A 31 -18.43 19.40 10.59
CA LEU A 31 -18.59 18.14 11.30
C LEU A 31 -17.79 18.10 12.61
N SER A 32 -17.09 19.16 12.97
CA SER A 32 -16.21 19.20 14.14
C SER A 32 -16.96 19.00 15.46
N GLN A 33 -18.23 19.36 15.50
CA GLN A 33 -19.10 19.26 16.68
C GLN A 33 -19.93 17.98 16.74
N ILE A 34 -19.94 17.17 15.66
CA ILE A 34 -20.68 15.90 15.66
C ILE A 34 -20.01 14.91 16.60
N PRO A 35 -20.75 14.24 17.50
CA PRO A 35 -20.20 13.24 18.40
C PRO A 35 -19.44 12.14 17.64
N TRP A 36 -18.28 11.76 18.20
CA TRP A 36 -17.40 10.75 17.64
C TRP A 36 -17.19 9.64 18.65
N MET A 37 -17.56 8.41 18.31
CA MET A 37 -17.42 7.24 19.18
C MET A 37 -16.99 6.02 18.37
N ARG A 38 -16.03 5.25 18.88
CA ARG A 38 -15.56 4.00 18.28
C ARG A 38 -15.15 4.13 16.80
N GLY A 39 -14.45 5.21 16.46
CA GLY A 39 -13.97 5.44 15.11
C GLY A 39 -15.04 5.91 14.11
N ARG A 40 -16.23 6.36 14.58
CA ARG A 40 -17.35 6.78 13.73
C ARG A 40 -18.03 8.03 14.26
N TYR A 41 -18.60 8.80 13.34
CA TYR A 41 -19.56 9.83 13.68
C TYR A 41 -20.89 9.23 14.17
N ASP A 42 -21.57 9.94 15.07
CA ASP A 42 -22.95 9.60 15.44
C ASP A 42 -23.87 9.78 14.22
N GLU A 43 -24.49 8.68 13.79
CA GLU A 43 -25.29 8.64 12.56
C GLU A 43 -26.56 9.49 12.66
N ARG A 44 -27.17 9.55 13.85
CA ARG A 44 -28.38 10.37 14.08
C ARG A 44 -28.06 11.86 13.99
N ALA A 45 -26.95 12.27 14.61
CA ALA A 45 -26.49 13.65 14.54
C ALA A 45 -26.12 14.05 13.12
N LEU A 46 -25.43 13.20 12.36
CA LEU A 46 -25.15 13.41 10.93
C LEU A 46 -26.44 13.49 10.11
N SER A 47 -27.38 12.60 10.32
CA SER A 47 -28.67 12.60 9.63
C SER A 47 -29.43 13.91 9.88
N SER A 48 -29.48 14.38 11.11
CA SER A 48 -30.12 15.66 11.46
C SER A 48 -29.42 16.87 10.81
N LEU A 49 -28.09 16.82 10.63
CA LEU A 49 -27.33 17.89 10.01
C LEU A 49 -27.54 17.94 8.50
N TYR A 50 -27.65 16.80 7.84
CA TYR A 50 -27.73 16.71 6.38
C TYR A 50 -29.17 16.73 5.85
N THR A 51 -30.12 16.13 6.58
CA THR A 51 -31.54 16.12 6.20
C THR A 51 -32.14 17.51 6.42
N GLY A 52 -32.71 18.09 5.36
CA GLY A 52 -33.27 19.44 5.40
C GLY A 52 -32.25 20.58 5.15
N ASN A 53 -30.98 20.24 4.88
CA ASN A 53 -29.97 21.25 4.55
C ASN A 53 -30.02 21.61 3.05
N ASP A 54 -30.92 22.53 2.70
CA ASP A 54 -31.13 22.97 1.32
C ASP A 54 -29.89 23.62 0.69
N ALA A 55 -29.11 24.35 1.49
CA ALA A 55 -27.89 25.00 0.99
C ALA A 55 -26.86 23.94 0.52
N ARG A 56 -26.68 22.88 1.30
CA ARG A 56 -25.81 21.77 0.92
C ARG A 56 -26.33 21.02 -0.31
N ALA A 57 -27.64 20.71 -0.34
CA ALA A 57 -28.25 20.04 -1.50
C ALA A 57 -28.10 20.87 -2.78
N ALA A 58 -28.21 22.21 -2.69
CA ALA A 58 -27.98 23.12 -3.81
C ALA A 58 -26.52 23.06 -4.31
N ILE A 59 -25.53 22.97 -3.40
CA ILE A 59 -24.12 22.77 -3.78
C ILE A 59 -23.97 21.46 -4.54
N VAL A 60 -24.55 20.35 -4.04
CA VAL A 60 -24.46 19.04 -4.70
C VAL A 60 -25.06 19.07 -6.10
N VAL A 61 -26.26 19.66 -6.27
CA VAL A 61 -26.90 19.78 -7.59
C VAL A 61 -26.08 20.67 -8.52
N LYS A 62 -25.51 21.77 -8.02
CA LYS A 62 -24.65 22.66 -8.81
C LYS A 62 -23.41 21.90 -9.32
N GLU A 63 -22.70 21.20 -8.43
CA GLU A 63 -21.47 20.47 -8.82
C GLU A 63 -21.78 19.33 -9.81
N VAL A 64 -22.93 18.65 -9.68
CA VAL A 64 -23.38 17.68 -10.69
C VAL A 64 -23.55 18.34 -12.06
N ARG A 65 -24.14 19.55 -12.12
CA ARG A 65 -24.31 20.27 -13.38
C ARG A 65 -22.99 20.80 -13.95
N ASP A 66 -22.07 21.19 -13.09
CA ASP A 66 -20.78 21.76 -13.50
C ASP A 66 -19.77 20.68 -13.97
N LYS A 67 -19.81 19.49 -13.36
CA LYS A 67 -18.84 18.42 -13.65
C LYS A 67 -19.34 17.35 -14.63
N ILE A 68 -20.65 17.27 -14.85
CA ILE A 68 -21.27 16.28 -15.74
C ILE A 68 -21.88 17.01 -16.94
N SER A 69 -21.36 16.74 -18.12
CA SER A 69 -21.76 17.42 -19.35
C SER A 69 -23.24 17.22 -19.72
N ALA A 70 -23.82 16.06 -19.35
CA ALA A 70 -25.21 15.70 -19.64
C ALA A 70 -25.90 15.07 -18.42
N PRO A 71 -26.26 15.84 -17.37
CA PRO A 71 -26.86 15.30 -16.15
C PRO A 71 -28.15 14.50 -16.38
N HIS A 72 -28.90 14.82 -17.45
CA HIS A 72 -30.13 14.12 -17.84
C HIS A 72 -29.88 12.73 -18.45
N LEU A 73 -28.64 12.41 -18.82
CA LEU A 73 -28.23 11.10 -19.33
C LEU A 73 -27.45 10.28 -18.30
N MET A 74 -26.95 10.90 -17.21
CA MET A 74 -26.15 10.21 -16.22
C MET A 74 -26.91 9.06 -15.56
N ARG A 75 -26.19 8.05 -15.12
CA ARG A 75 -26.65 6.92 -14.32
C ARG A 75 -25.87 6.87 -13.04
N ALA A 76 -26.44 7.47 -11.97
CA ALA A 76 -25.71 7.70 -10.73
C ALA A 76 -26.19 6.87 -9.55
N LEU A 77 -25.26 6.54 -8.66
CA LEU A 77 -25.52 6.07 -7.30
C LEU A 77 -25.13 7.16 -6.30
N GLY A 78 -26.04 7.50 -5.37
CA GLY A 78 -25.81 8.45 -4.29
C GLY A 78 -25.78 7.73 -2.93
N PHE A 79 -24.64 7.80 -2.25
CA PHE A 79 -24.45 7.19 -0.93
C PHE A 79 -24.75 8.22 0.18
N CYS A 80 -25.86 8.02 0.91
CA CYS A 80 -26.37 8.90 1.93
C CYS A 80 -26.09 8.38 3.35
N VAL A 81 -26.18 9.25 4.36
CA VAL A 81 -26.01 8.92 5.77
C VAL A 81 -27.15 8.06 6.30
N SER A 82 -28.38 8.39 5.93
CA SER A 82 -29.60 7.75 6.43
C SER A 82 -30.66 7.64 5.32
N VAL A 83 -31.71 6.90 5.61
CA VAL A 83 -32.88 6.77 4.73
C VAL A 83 -33.55 8.12 4.51
N ASP A 84 -33.72 8.92 5.57
CA ASP A 84 -34.31 10.26 5.48
C ASP A 84 -33.47 11.21 4.60
N HIS A 85 -32.13 11.14 4.74
CA HIS A 85 -31.22 11.89 3.90
C HIS A 85 -31.32 11.45 2.42
N ALA A 86 -31.49 10.15 2.15
CA ALA A 86 -31.65 9.65 0.78
C ALA A 86 -32.96 10.18 0.14
N HIS A 87 -34.08 10.16 0.86
CA HIS A 87 -35.35 10.71 0.38
C HIS A 87 -35.25 12.22 0.18
N PHE A 88 -34.66 12.95 1.13
CA PHE A 88 -34.44 14.37 0.99
C PHE A 88 -33.64 14.73 -0.27
N MET A 89 -32.54 14.01 -0.52
CA MET A 89 -31.73 14.26 -1.73
C MET A 89 -32.49 13.91 -3.02
N ALA A 90 -33.26 12.83 -3.03
CA ALA A 90 -34.09 12.47 -4.19
C ALA A 90 -35.11 13.57 -4.50
N ASP A 91 -35.78 14.14 -3.49
CA ASP A 91 -36.73 15.24 -3.66
C ASP A 91 -36.06 16.51 -4.23
N ARG A 92 -34.87 16.87 -3.71
CA ARG A 92 -34.10 18.03 -4.20
C ARG A 92 -33.62 17.86 -5.63
N PHE A 93 -33.18 16.65 -6.01
CA PHE A 93 -32.78 16.36 -7.38
C PHE A 93 -33.97 16.35 -8.34
N ASN A 94 -35.10 15.79 -7.94
CA ASN A 94 -36.35 15.85 -8.72
C ASN A 94 -36.82 17.31 -8.91
N GLY A 95 -36.77 18.12 -7.86
CA GLY A 95 -37.07 19.56 -7.93
C GLY A 95 -36.09 20.31 -8.85
N ALA A 96 -34.88 19.81 -9.03
CA ALA A 96 -33.91 20.37 -9.97
C ALA A 96 -34.01 19.78 -11.40
N GLY A 97 -34.99 18.91 -11.66
CA GLY A 97 -35.21 18.29 -12.98
C GLY A 97 -34.34 17.07 -13.25
N ILE A 98 -33.67 16.52 -12.23
CA ILE A 98 -32.85 15.29 -12.32
C ILE A 98 -33.67 14.14 -11.70
N ARG A 99 -34.18 13.25 -12.54
CA ARG A 99 -35.07 12.15 -12.12
C ARG A 99 -34.40 11.21 -11.13
N SER A 100 -34.91 11.12 -9.92
CA SER A 100 -34.25 10.44 -8.83
C SER A 100 -35.22 9.68 -7.94
N VAL A 101 -34.73 8.61 -7.32
CA VAL A 101 -35.47 7.81 -6.35
C VAL A 101 -34.57 7.44 -5.17
N ALA A 102 -35.16 7.34 -3.99
CA ALA A 102 -34.50 6.79 -2.80
C ALA A 102 -34.93 5.34 -2.59
N ILE A 103 -33.99 4.47 -2.25
CA ILE A 103 -34.24 3.09 -1.85
C ILE A 103 -33.60 2.78 -0.51
N SER A 104 -34.23 1.90 0.27
CA SER A 104 -33.75 1.50 1.59
C SER A 104 -33.95 0.00 1.84
N GLY A 105 -33.45 -0.51 2.96
CA GLY A 105 -33.75 -1.87 3.41
C GLY A 105 -35.24 -2.15 3.63
N GLN A 106 -36.04 -1.11 3.87
CA GLN A 106 -37.49 -1.20 4.05
C GLN A 106 -38.26 -1.15 2.72
N THR A 107 -37.63 -0.70 1.63
CA THR A 107 -38.23 -0.69 0.29
C THR A 107 -38.46 -2.13 -0.16
N PRO A 108 -39.67 -2.50 -0.60
CA PRO A 108 -39.97 -3.85 -1.11
C PRO A 108 -38.99 -4.31 -2.19
N SER A 109 -38.63 -5.58 -2.21
CA SER A 109 -37.61 -6.10 -3.14
C SER A 109 -37.98 -5.88 -4.63
N ALA A 110 -39.29 -5.95 -4.97
CA ALA A 110 -39.76 -5.68 -6.32
C ALA A 110 -39.57 -4.21 -6.73
N GLU A 111 -39.84 -3.26 -5.82
CA GLU A 111 -39.63 -1.82 -6.06
C GLU A 111 -38.14 -1.48 -6.16
N ARG A 112 -37.28 -2.09 -5.34
CA ARG A 112 -35.84 -1.97 -5.46
C ARG A 112 -35.32 -2.46 -6.82
N ALA A 113 -35.80 -3.66 -7.24
CA ALA A 113 -35.43 -4.22 -8.53
C ALA A 113 -35.90 -3.32 -9.70
N GLN A 114 -37.10 -2.73 -9.58
CA GLN A 114 -37.63 -1.81 -10.58
C GLN A 114 -36.81 -0.54 -10.64
N ALA A 115 -36.49 0.09 -9.50
CA ALA A 115 -35.65 1.29 -9.47
C ALA A 115 -34.27 1.08 -10.13
N LEU A 116 -33.66 -0.10 -9.91
CA LEU A 116 -32.39 -0.44 -10.55
C LEU A 116 -32.56 -0.77 -12.05
N ALA A 117 -33.69 -1.30 -12.47
CA ALA A 117 -34.02 -1.51 -13.88
C ALA A 117 -34.25 -0.16 -14.60
N ASP A 118 -34.95 0.76 -13.95
CA ASP A 118 -35.20 2.13 -14.45
C ASP A 118 -33.91 2.93 -14.59
N LEU A 119 -32.97 2.77 -13.64
CA LEU A 119 -31.63 3.37 -13.75
C LEU A 119 -30.86 2.80 -14.95
N ARG A 120 -30.88 1.47 -15.15
CA ARG A 120 -30.25 0.84 -16.33
C ARG A 120 -30.85 1.34 -17.64
N ALA A 121 -32.17 1.47 -17.69
CA ALA A 121 -32.89 1.95 -18.87
C ALA A 121 -32.75 3.47 -19.09
N GLY A 122 -32.22 4.23 -18.11
CA GLY A 122 -32.17 5.68 -18.16
C GLY A 122 -33.53 6.36 -17.93
N ALA A 123 -34.51 5.63 -17.42
CA ALA A 123 -35.80 6.18 -17.01
C ALA A 123 -35.66 7.09 -15.80
N ILE A 124 -34.71 6.77 -14.90
CA ILE A 124 -34.24 7.65 -13.82
C ILE A 124 -32.72 7.88 -13.94
N ASN A 125 -32.23 8.95 -13.31
CA ASN A 125 -30.85 9.38 -13.40
C ASN A 125 -30.05 9.03 -12.13
N VAL A 126 -30.68 9.02 -10.96
CA VAL A 126 -29.99 8.80 -9.69
C VAL A 126 -30.81 7.87 -8.79
N VAL A 127 -30.12 6.90 -8.19
CA VAL A 127 -30.64 6.12 -7.07
C VAL A 127 -29.86 6.52 -5.81
N PHE A 128 -30.54 7.09 -4.83
CA PHE A 128 -30.00 7.40 -3.52
C PHE A 128 -30.25 6.26 -2.53
N ALA A 129 -29.25 5.89 -1.74
CA ALA A 129 -29.41 4.90 -0.68
C ALA A 129 -28.48 5.18 0.49
N ALA A 130 -28.83 4.71 1.69
CA ALA A 130 -27.95 4.67 2.84
C ALA A 130 -27.02 3.43 2.70
N ASP A 131 -27.26 2.32 3.38
CA ASP A 131 -26.33 1.19 3.41
C ASP A 131 -26.64 0.08 2.37
N LEU A 132 -27.78 0.16 1.70
CA LEU A 132 -28.31 -0.91 0.85
C LEU A 132 -27.42 -1.26 -0.36
N LEU A 133 -26.70 -0.29 -0.91
CA LEU A 133 -25.90 -0.47 -2.13
C LEU A 133 -24.45 -0.87 -1.85
N ASN A 134 -24.10 -1.15 -0.59
CA ASN A 134 -22.75 -1.55 -0.21
C ASN A 134 -22.37 -2.94 -0.73
N GLU A 135 -23.33 -3.87 -0.82
CA GLU A 135 -23.12 -5.24 -1.29
C GLU A 135 -24.23 -5.73 -2.25
N GLY A 136 -23.90 -6.69 -3.10
CA GLY A 136 -24.89 -7.48 -3.88
C GLY A 136 -25.50 -6.82 -5.10
N VAL A 137 -25.25 -5.54 -5.39
CA VAL A 137 -25.85 -4.84 -6.55
C VAL A 137 -24.86 -4.79 -7.72
N ASP A 138 -25.28 -5.32 -8.88
CA ASP A 138 -24.50 -5.31 -10.11
C ASP A 138 -25.16 -4.40 -11.17
N ILE A 139 -24.59 -3.20 -11.37
CA ILE A 139 -25.07 -2.21 -12.34
C ILE A 139 -23.86 -1.62 -13.10
N PRO A 140 -23.32 -2.32 -14.10
CA PRO A 140 -22.13 -1.85 -14.84
C PRO A 140 -22.32 -0.50 -15.54
N VAL A 141 -23.56 -0.14 -15.90
CA VAL A 141 -23.90 1.12 -16.60
C VAL A 141 -23.78 2.37 -15.72
N VAL A 142 -23.51 2.21 -14.42
CA VAL A 142 -23.28 3.37 -13.52
C VAL A 142 -22.02 4.12 -13.97
N ASP A 143 -22.20 5.36 -14.37
CA ASP A 143 -21.16 6.29 -14.84
C ASP A 143 -20.84 7.38 -13.83
N THR A 144 -21.64 7.51 -12.78
CA THR A 144 -21.49 8.55 -11.76
C THR A 144 -21.71 8.00 -10.35
N VAL A 145 -20.87 8.41 -9.41
CA VAL A 145 -21.01 8.11 -7.98
C VAL A 145 -20.96 9.41 -7.17
N LEU A 146 -21.94 9.59 -6.29
CA LEU A 146 -22.04 10.70 -5.36
C LEU A 146 -21.81 10.22 -3.93
N PHE A 147 -20.69 10.61 -3.32
CA PHE A 147 -20.43 10.38 -1.90
C PHE A 147 -20.98 11.57 -1.09
N LEU A 148 -22.13 11.37 -0.46
CA LEU A 148 -22.84 12.39 0.31
C LEU A 148 -22.74 12.17 1.83
N ARG A 149 -21.89 11.22 2.23
CA ARG A 149 -21.63 10.89 3.63
C ARG A 149 -20.13 10.80 3.89
N PRO A 150 -19.67 11.21 5.09
CA PRO A 150 -18.31 10.87 5.51
C PRO A 150 -18.20 9.35 5.65
N THR A 151 -17.25 8.74 4.93
CA THR A 151 -17.01 7.29 5.00
C THR A 151 -15.70 7.06 5.70
N GLU A 152 -15.73 6.52 6.91
CA GLU A 152 -14.56 6.31 7.77
C GLU A 152 -13.71 5.12 7.28
N SER A 153 -14.38 4.08 6.78
CA SER A 153 -13.73 2.85 6.31
C SER A 153 -13.20 2.99 4.88
N PRO A 154 -11.87 2.89 4.66
CA PRO A 154 -11.31 2.83 3.31
C PRO A 154 -11.84 1.65 2.48
N THR A 155 -12.10 0.52 3.13
CA THR A 155 -12.66 -0.68 2.47
C THR A 155 -14.07 -0.42 1.96
N LEU A 156 -14.94 0.17 2.80
CA LEU A 156 -16.29 0.55 2.39
C LEU A 156 -16.27 1.55 1.24
N PHE A 157 -15.41 2.56 1.33
CA PHE A 157 -15.21 3.54 0.26
C PHE A 157 -14.83 2.86 -1.08
N LEU A 158 -13.85 1.94 -1.06
CA LEU A 158 -13.45 1.21 -2.27
C LEU A 158 -14.54 0.27 -2.79
N GLN A 159 -15.33 -0.34 -1.91
CA GLN A 159 -16.48 -1.17 -2.31
C GLN A 159 -17.56 -0.34 -3.02
N GLN A 160 -17.88 0.83 -2.49
CA GLN A 160 -18.84 1.77 -3.10
C GLN A 160 -18.32 2.31 -4.44
N LEU A 161 -17.06 2.73 -4.50
CA LEU A 161 -16.41 3.17 -5.72
C LEU A 161 -16.40 2.06 -6.79
N GLY A 162 -16.10 0.83 -6.37
CA GLY A 162 -16.04 -0.35 -7.24
C GLY A 162 -17.34 -0.66 -7.97
N ARG A 163 -18.50 -0.18 -7.47
CA ARG A 163 -19.79 -0.31 -8.17
C ARG A 163 -19.78 0.42 -9.51
N GLY A 164 -19.13 1.57 -9.56
CA GLY A 164 -19.02 2.37 -10.78
C GLY A 164 -17.78 2.06 -11.63
N LEU A 165 -16.82 1.26 -11.18
CA LEU A 165 -15.60 0.99 -11.96
C LEU A 165 -15.76 -0.12 -13.00
N ARG A 166 -16.89 -0.82 -13.05
CA ARG A 166 -17.12 -1.89 -14.03
C ARG A 166 -17.23 -1.34 -15.44
N LEU A 167 -16.69 -2.09 -16.40
CA LEU A 167 -16.81 -1.76 -17.81
C LEU A 167 -18.26 -1.93 -18.29
N ALA A 168 -18.74 -1.00 -19.09
CA ALA A 168 -20.03 -1.10 -19.79
C ALA A 168 -19.92 -0.49 -21.19
N PRO A 169 -20.74 -0.90 -22.16
CA PRO A 169 -20.87 -0.19 -23.42
C PRO A 169 -21.27 1.28 -23.17
N ASP A 170 -20.76 2.17 -23.98
CA ASP A 170 -21.04 3.63 -23.93
C ASP A 170 -20.63 4.32 -22.61
N LYS A 171 -19.70 3.71 -21.87
CA LYS A 171 -19.14 4.27 -20.65
C LYS A 171 -17.60 4.36 -20.76
N ASP A 172 -17.12 5.57 -21.01
CA ASP A 172 -15.67 5.84 -21.14
C ASP A 172 -14.99 6.01 -19.79
N VAL A 173 -15.68 6.62 -18.80
CA VAL A 173 -15.11 7.01 -17.53
C VAL A 173 -16.17 6.96 -16.42
N LEU A 174 -15.73 6.70 -15.18
CA LEU A 174 -16.55 6.89 -13.99
C LEU A 174 -16.30 8.29 -13.42
N THR A 175 -17.34 9.09 -13.29
CA THR A 175 -17.27 10.38 -12.57
C THR A 175 -17.60 10.17 -11.09
N VAL A 176 -16.74 10.64 -10.21
CA VAL A 176 -16.92 10.55 -8.76
C VAL A 176 -16.95 11.96 -8.18
N LEU A 177 -18.06 12.31 -7.52
CA LEU A 177 -18.19 13.54 -6.75
C LEU A 177 -18.23 13.19 -5.26
N ASP A 178 -17.18 13.55 -4.55
CA ASP A 178 -17.03 13.29 -3.11
C ASP A 178 -17.14 14.60 -2.33
N PHE A 179 -18.24 14.74 -1.59
CA PHE A 179 -18.55 15.93 -0.83
C PHE A 179 -17.98 15.85 0.56
N VAL A 180 -16.92 16.61 0.80
CA VAL A 180 -16.09 16.56 2.00
C VAL A 180 -16.41 17.77 2.89
N GLY A 181 -16.98 17.52 4.07
CA GLY A 181 -17.16 18.53 5.09
C GLY A 181 -15.87 18.87 5.83
N ASN A 182 -15.94 19.87 6.70
CA ASN A 182 -14.88 20.17 7.65
C ASN A 182 -14.90 19.13 8.77
N ASN A 183 -14.06 18.11 8.63
CA ASN A 183 -14.06 16.93 9.48
C ASN A 183 -13.38 17.20 10.83
N ARG A 184 -13.72 16.38 11.81
CA ARG A 184 -12.97 16.27 13.08
C ARG A 184 -11.54 15.80 12.82
N ALA A 185 -10.66 16.11 13.75
CA ALA A 185 -9.27 15.70 13.73
C ALA A 185 -9.08 14.17 13.71
N GLU A 186 -9.99 13.43 14.33
CA GLU A 186 -9.97 11.97 14.40
C GLU A 186 -10.38 11.30 13.09
N PHE A 187 -11.07 12.00 12.19
CA PHE A 187 -11.48 11.46 10.89
C PHE A 187 -10.29 11.35 9.94
N ARG A 188 -9.99 10.11 9.56
CA ARG A 188 -8.80 9.75 8.77
C ARG A 188 -9.03 9.92 7.26
N LEU A 189 -9.17 11.18 6.83
CA LEU A 189 -9.34 11.49 5.42
C LEU A 189 -8.16 10.99 4.55
N ASP A 190 -6.94 11.01 5.09
CA ASP A 190 -5.73 10.49 4.46
C ASP A 190 -5.84 9.01 4.07
N LEU A 191 -6.50 8.17 4.87
CA LEU A 191 -6.65 6.74 4.59
C LEU A 191 -7.48 6.48 3.33
N ARG A 192 -8.50 7.29 3.07
CA ARG A 192 -9.33 7.20 1.87
C ARG A 192 -8.50 7.45 0.60
N TYR A 193 -7.75 8.55 0.57
CA TYR A 193 -6.90 8.87 -0.58
C TYR A 193 -5.74 7.89 -0.74
N ARG A 194 -5.18 7.39 0.35
CA ARG A 194 -4.17 6.33 0.29
C ARG A 194 -4.74 5.02 -0.25
N ALA A 195 -5.96 4.66 0.12
CA ALA A 195 -6.63 3.49 -0.43
C ALA A 195 -6.90 3.65 -1.94
N LEU A 196 -7.28 4.85 -2.36
CA LEU A 196 -7.53 5.17 -3.77
C LEU A 196 -6.24 5.18 -4.60
N THR A 197 -5.18 5.85 -4.12
CA THR A 197 -3.93 6.06 -4.88
C THR A 197 -2.89 4.98 -4.66
N GLY A 198 -3.00 4.26 -3.57
CA GLY A 198 -1.96 3.33 -3.19
C GLY A 198 -0.71 3.99 -2.60
N ALA A 199 -0.67 5.28 -2.43
CA ALA A 199 0.48 6.02 -1.94
C ALA A 199 0.81 5.73 -0.46
N THR A 200 2.10 5.80 -0.10
CA THR A 200 2.51 5.95 1.29
C THR A 200 2.07 7.32 1.81
N ARG A 201 2.14 7.56 3.13
CA ARG A 201 1.75 8.87 3.68
C ARG A 201 2.59 10.02 3.10
N LYS A 202 3.91 9.87 3.03
CA LYS A 202 4.80 10.86 2.40
C LYS A 202 4.54 10.97 0.88
N GLY A 203 4.22 9.85 0.24
CA GLY A 203 3.80 9.83 -1.16
C GLY A 203 2.53 10.63 -1.35
N LEU A 204 1.50 10.41 -0.52
CA LEU A 204 0.24 11.15 -0.61
C LEU A 204 0.42 12.66 -0.38
N GLU A 205 1.22 13.08 0.61
CA GLU A 205 1.49 14.52 0.82
C GLU A 205 2.06 15.15 -0.45
N ARG A 206 3.04 14.52 -1.06
CA ARG A 206 3.66 14.98 -2.31
C ARG A 206 2.71 14.94 -3.51
N ASP A 207 1.88 13.89 -3.61
CA ASP A 207 0.92 13.73 -4.69
C ASP A 207 -0.19 14.78 -4.61
N VAL A 208 -0.68 15.08 -3.41
CA VAL A 208 -1.68 16.13 -3.17
C VAL A 208 -1.11 17.51 -3.51
N ASP A 209 0.13 17.82 -3.06
CA ASP A 209 0.79 19.10 -3.38
C ASP A 209 1.01 19.29 -4.88
N ARG A 210 1.19 18.22 -5.66
CA ARG A 210 1.47 18.25 -7.10
C ARG A 210 0.23 17.97 -7.97
N GLY A 211 -0.96 17.83 -7.39
CA GLY A 211 -2.21 17.56 -8.14
C GLY A 211 -2.28 16.16 -8.75
N PHE A 212 -1.72 15.13 -8.07
CA PHE A 212 -1.75 13.73 -8.46
C PHE A 212 -1.20 13.45 -9.87
N PRO A 213 0.07 13.75 -10.15
CA PRO A 213 0.65 13.66 -11.49
C PRO A 213 0.78 12.23 -12.03
N PHE A 214 0.61 11.19 -11.17
CA PHE A 214 0.88 9.78 -11.50
C PHE A 214 -0.36 8.92 -11.29
N LEU A 215 -1.31 9.02 -12.20
CA LEU A 215 -2.51 8.19 -12.23
C LEU A 215 -2.49 7.27 -13.45
N PRO A 216 -3.23 6.15 -13.42
CA PRO A 216 -3.46 5.34 -14.61
C PRO A 216 -4.01 6.18 -15.77
N SER A 217 -3.72 5.76 -17.01
CA SER A 217 -4.19 6.48 -18.19
C SER A 217 -5.72 6.67 -18.17
N GLY A 218 -6.18 7.90 -18.43
CA GLY A 218 -7.58 8.27 -18.39
C GLY A 218 -8.13 8.57 -16.99
N CYS A 219 -7.33 8.41 -15.91
CA CYS A 219 -7.73 8.77 -14.56
C CYS A 219 -7.34 10.21 -14.21
N GLN A 220 -8.17 10.85 -13.37
CA GLN A 220 -7.93 12.17 -12.82
C GLN A 220 -8.41 12.25 -11.37
N ILE A 221 -7.65 12.96 -10.52
CA ILE A 221 -8.07 13.37 -9.17
C ILE A 221 -7.90 14.88 -9.06
N VAL A 222 -8.98 15.58 -8.78
CA VAL A 222 -9.02 17.02 -8.58
C VAL A 222 -9.62 17.31 -7.21
N LEU A 223 -8.89 18.03 -6.38
CA LEU A 223 -9.37 18.52 -5.08
C LEU A 223 -9.52 20.02 -5.15
N ASP A 224 -10.59 20.55 -4.59
CA ASP A 224 -10.65 21.98 -4.34
C ASP A 224 -9.66 22.39 -3.24
N GLU A 225 -9.36 23.68 -3.11
CA GLU A 225 -8.34 24.19 -2.18
C GLU A 225 -8.63 23.79 -0.71
N VAL A 226 -9.89 23.79 -0.31
CA VAL A 226 -10.31 23.43 1.06
C VAL A 226 -10.12 21.94 1.31
N THR A 227 -10.56 21.11 0.38
CA THR A 227 -10.37 19.65 0.48
C THR A 227 -8.89 19.29 0.45
N GLN A 228 -8.10 19.93 -0.41
CA GLN A 228 -6.64 19.73 -0.45
C GLN A 228 -6.00 20.07 0.90
N ALA A 229 -6.34 21.22 1.48
CA ALA A 229 -5.85 21.61 2.80
C ALA A 229 -6.27 20.63 3.90
N ASN A 230 -7.50 20.14 3.88
CA ASN A 230 -8.01 19.15 4.83
C ASN A 230 -7.28 17.79 4.73
N VAL A 231 -6.99 17.31 3.51
CA VAL A 231 -6.22 16.10 3.28
C VAL A 231 -4.80 16.26 3.83
N LEU A 232 -4.12 17.36 3.50
CA LEU A 232 -2.76 17.65 3.99
C LEU A 232 -2.73 17.79 5.51
N ALA A 233 -3.71 18.44 6.11
CA ALA A 233 -3.84 18.55 7.57
C ALA A 233 -4.01 17.16 8.21
N SER A 234 -4.87 16.31 7.65
CA SER A 234 -5.07 14.92 8.10
C SER A 234 -3.77 14.10 8.00
N VAL A 235 -3.03 14.21 6.89
CA VAL A 235 -1.74 13.54 6.73
C VAL A 235 -0.75 13.97 7.80
N ARG A 236 -0.60 15.29 8.02
CA ARG A 236 0.39 15.87 8.97
C ARG A 236 0.04 15.59 10.42
N GLN A 237 -1.24 15.69 10.78
CA GLN A 237 -1.70 15.47 12.15
C GLN A 237 -1.44 14.04 12.65
N HIS A 238 -1.66 13.04 11.81
CA HIS A 238 -1.47 11.64 12.19
C HIS A 238 -0.01 11.19 12.16
N LEU A 239 0.92 12.02 11.67
CA LEU A 239 2.35 11.85 11.93
C LEU A 239 2.73 12.04 13.40
N ALA A 240 1.88 12.71 14.18
CA ALA A 240 2.17 13.15 15.56
C ALA A 240 1.62 12.22 16.66
N LEU A 241 1.06 11.04 16.35
CA LEU A 241 0.63 10.08 17.37
C LEU A 241 1.84 9.66 18.23
N ARG A 242 1.84 10.11 19.51
CA ARG A 242 2.91 9.82 20.45
C ARG A 242 2.67 8.48 21.14
N TRP A 243 3.73 7.77 21.42
CA TRP A 243 3.69 6.47 22.11
C TRP A 243 2.81 6.46 23.35
N ASN A 244 2.92 7.49 24.21
CA ASN A 244 2.12 7.61 25.43
C ASN A 244 0.60 7.69 25.14
N MET A 245 0.20 8.20 23.99
CA MET A 245 -1.22 8.23 23.59
C MET A 245 -1.70 6.81 23.25
N LEU A 246 -0.89 6.04 22.50
CA LEU A 246 -1.20 4.64 22.20
C LEU A 246 -1.28 3.77 23.46
N VAL A 247 -0.39 3.99 24.45
CA VAL A 247 -0.43 3.31 25.74
C VAL A 247 -1.73 3.64 26.50
N ARG A 248 -2.15 4.91 26.51
CA ARG A 248 -3.41 5.32 27.16
C ARG A 248 -4.62 4.72 26.46
N GLU A 249 -4.62 4.72 25.14
CA GLU A 249 -5.71 4.14 24.34
C GLU A 249 -5.87 2.65 24.62
N LEU A 250 -4.77 1.88 24.55
CA LEU A 250 -4.80 0.46 24.85
C LEU A 250 -5.20 0.16 26.30
N ARG A 251 -4.86 1.04 27.24
CA ARG A 251 -5.26 0.89 28.65
C ARG A 251 -6.75 1.17 28.85
N ALA A 252 -7.30 2.16 28.13
CA ALA A 252 -8.70 2.51 28.19
C ALA A 252 -9.59 1.47 27.49
N HIS A 253 -9.09 0.91 26.37
CA HIS A 253 -9.78 -0.08 25.54
C HIS A 253 -8.88 -1.30 25.30
N PRO A 254 -8.76 -2.21 26.29
CA PRO A 254 -7.87 -3.36 26.21
C PRO A 254 -8.28 -4.32 25.09
N THR A 255 -7.32 -4.66 24.25
CA THR A 255 -7.44 -5.72 23.23
C THR A 255 -6.14 -6.49 23.13
N ASN A 256 -6.24 -7.76 22.72
CA ASN A 256 -5.08 -8.61 22.39
C ASN A 256 -4.79 -8.64 20.88
N SER A 257 -5.67 -8.03 20.07
CA SER A 257 -5.59 -8.00 18.63
C SER A 257 -4.92 -6.72 18.15
N LEU A 258 -3.72 -6.84 17.56
CA LEU A 258 -3.04 -5.68 16.93
C LEU A 258 -3.86 -5.08 15.77
N PRO A 259 -4.44 -5.87 14.84
CA PRO A 259 -5.30 -5.30 13.79
C PRO A 259 -6.46 -4.48 14.36
N GLN A 260 -7.17 -5.02 15.35
CA GLN A 260 -8.26 -4.31 16.00
C GLN A 260 -7.78 -3.01 16.67
N PHE A 261 -6.64 -3.06 17.39
CA PHE A 261 -6.07 -1.87 18.02
C PHE A 261 -5.72 -0.78 17.00
N LEU A 262 -5.15 -1.15 15.85
CA LEU A 262 -4.81 -0.20 14.80
C LEU A 262 -6.08 0.41 14.18
N ASP A 263 -7.12 -0.39 13.96
CA ASP A 263 -8.41 0.10 13.45
C ASP A 263 -9.09 1.05 14.45
N ASP A 264 -9.15 0.68 15.72
CA ASP A 264 -9.81 1.47 16.77
C ASP A 264 -9.06 2.78 17.08
N SER A 265 -7.72 2.74 17.15
CA SER A 265 -6.86 3.90 17.45
C SER A 265 -6.54 4.77 16.25
N GLY A 266 -6.77 4.27 15.03
CA GLY A 266 -6.31 4.89 13.79
C GLY A 266 -4.79 4.94 13.64
N ALA A 267 -4.05 4.20 14.48
CA ALA A 267 -2.60 4.08 14.37
C ALA A 267 -2.19 3.21 13.18
N GLU A 268 -1.02 3.46 12.64
CA GLU A 268 -0.41 2.61 11.62
C GLU A 268 0.60 1.64 12.24
N LEU A 269 0.83 0.50 11.58
CA LEU A 269 1.75 -0.53 12.07
C LEU A 269 3.13 0.05 12.43
N TRP A 270 3.69 0.95 11.61
CA TRP A 270 4.99 1.55 11.87
C TRP A 270 5.05 2.45 13.11
N GLN A 271 3.90 2.94 13.61
CA GLN A 271 3.83 3.73 14.84
C GLN A 271 3.92 2.85 16.08
N VAL A 272 3.53 1.58 15.96
CA VAL A 272 3.59 0.56 17.00
C VAL A 272 4.88 -0.24 16.93
N VAL A 273 5.31 -0.62 15.71
CA VAL A 273 6.47 -1.50 15.46
C VAL A 273 7.64 -0.70 14.90
N ARG A 274 8.63 -0.40 15.75
CA ARG A 274 9.84 0.39 15.44
C ARG A 274 11.10 -0.28 16.02
N SER A 275 12.25 0.40 15.88
CA SER A 275 13.53 -0.06 16.46
C SER A 275 13.53 -0.15 17.99
N ASP A 276 12.71 0.67 18.65
CA ASP A 276 12.61 0.84 20.10
C ASP A 276 11.24 0.43 20.64
N ARG A 277 10.33 -0.06 19.79
CA ARG A 277 8.90 -0.27 20.10
C ARG A 277 8.37 -1.51 19.40
N SER A 278 7.45 -2.21 20.10
CA SER A 278 6.75 -3.37 19.56
C SER A 278 5.32 -3.42 20.12
N TRP A 279 4.45 -4.21 19.52
CA TRP A 279 3.12 -4.47 20.06
C TRP A 279 3.18 -5.09 21.46
N THR A 280 4.07 -6.04 21.65
CA THR A 280 4.32 -6.66 22.96
C THR A 280 4.76 -5.63 24.00
N SER A 281 5.66 -4.72 23.66
CA SER A 281 6.09 -3.65 24.58
C SER A 281 4.97 -2.66 24.87
N LEU A 282 4.10 -2.36 23.90
CA LEU A 282 2.89 -1.53 24.11
C LEU A 282 1.93 -2.18 25.09
N ARG A 283 1.64 -3.47 24.93
CA ARG A 283 0.77 -4.24 25.82
C ARG A 283 1.30 -4.29 27.25
N ARG A 284 2.60 -4.46 27.44
CA ARG A 284 3.24 -4.43 28.76
C ARG A 284 3.10 -3.06 29.44
N GLN A 285 3.40 -2.00 28.72
CA GLN A 285 3.25 -0.64 29.26
C GLN A 285 1.79 -0.26 29.56
N ALA A 286 0.84 -0.82 28.80
CA ALA A 286 -0.58 -0.67 29.09
C ALA A 286 -1.06 -1.53 30.28
N GLY A 287 -0.27 -2.51 30.72
CA GLY A 287 -0.62 -3.44 31.80
C GLY A 287 -1.52 -4.60 31.36
N THR A 288 -1.60 -4.87 30.05
CA THR A 288 -2.41 -5.96 29.47
C THR A 288 -1.60 -7.25 29.19
N LEU A 289 -0.30 -7.22 29.45
CA LEU A 289 0.61 -8.36 29.33
C LEU A 289 1.60 -8.37 30.50
N GLY A 290 1.95 -9.55 31.00
CA GLY A 290 2.91 -9.74 32.09
C GLY A 290 4.33 -9.30 31.76
N ASP A 291 5.25 -9.46 32.74
CA ASP A 291 6.65 -9.03 32.63
C ASP A 291 7.41 -9.74 31.50
N ALA A 292 8.46 -9.07 31.02
CA ALA A 292 9.30 -9.58 29.94
C ALA A 292 10.25 -10.68 30.45
N PRO A 293 10.30 -11.85 29.82
CA PRO A 293 11.36 -12.82 30.10
C PRO A 293 12.72 -12.28 29.66
N ALA A 294 13.78 -12.75 30.32
CA ALA A 294 15.14 -12.38 29.95
C ALA A 294 15.44 -12.77 28.49
N GLY A 295 16.08 -11.86 27.72
CA GLY A 295 16.46 -12.11 26.33
C GLY A 295 15.39 -11.79 25.27
N GLU A 296 14.17 -11.44 25.65
CA GLU A 296 13.11 -11.16 24.68
C GLU A 296 13.26 -9.78 23.98
N GLU A 297 13.73 -8.76 24.69
CA GLU A 297 13.82 -7.39 24.16
C GLU A 297 14.63 -7.27 22.86
N PRO A 298 15.80 -7.92 22.68
CA PRO A 298 16.52 -7.92 21.42
C PRO A 298 15.73 -8.50 20.24
N LEU A 299 14.88 -9.50 20.48
CA LEU A 299 14.01 -10.11 19.48
C LEU A 299 12.88 -9.14 19.07
N LEU A 300 12.25 -8.49 20.05
CA LEU A 300 11.19 -7.51 19.79
C LEU A 300 11.70 -6.32 18.95
N LYS A 301 12.95 -5.89 19.13
CA LYS A 301 13.58 -4.86 18.28
C LYS A 301 13.72 -5.28 16.82
N ARG A 302 13.68 -6.59 16.53
CA ARG A 302 13.80 -7.14 15.18
C ARG A 302 12.47 -7.39 14.48
N VAL A 303 11.34 -7.37 15.19
CA VAL A 303 10.00 -7.59 14.61
C VAL A 303 9.74 -6.68 13.41
N ARG A 304 10.15 -5.41 13.48
CA ARG A 304 10.03 -4.44 12.39
C ARG A 304 10.73 -4.87 11.09
N ALA A 305 11.75 -5.70 11.19
CA ALA A 305 12.48 -6.17 10.02
C ALA A 305 11.68 -7.17 9.16
N LEU A 306 10.52 -7.62 9.65
CA LEU A 306 9.59 -8.51 8.95
C LEU A 306 8.41 -7.76 8.29
N ALA A 307 8.29 -6.45 8.52
CA ALA A 307 7.16 -5.64 8.02
C ALA A 307 7.16 -5.38 6.50
N HIS A 308 8.07 -6.00 5.75
CA HIS A 308 8.18 -5.93 4.29
C HIS A 308 7.88 -7.25 3.59
N VAL A 309 7.59 -8.30 4.35
CA VAL A 309 7.39 -9.65 3.79
C VAL A 309 6.10 -9.69 2.97
N ASP A 310 6.24 -9.89 1.65
CA ASP A 310 5.16 -9.71 0.67
C ASP A 310 5.02 -10.87 -0.35
N ASP A 311 5.90 -11.86 -0.33
CA ASP A 311 5.79 -13.01 -1.23
C ASP A 311 5.19 -14.25 -0.52
N PRO A 312 4.19 -14.95 -1.16
CA PRO A 312 3.42 -16.02 -0.50
C PRO A 312 4.30 -17.19 -0.01
N ARG A 313 5.32 -17.58 -0.81
CA ARG A 313 6.19 -18.72 -0.46
C ARG A 313 6.99 -18.43 0.80
N ARG A 314 7.52 -17.22 0.91
CA ARG A 314 8.27 -16.75 2.08
C ARG A 314 7.35 -16.59 3.29
N VAL A 315 6.15 -16.03 3.11
CA VAL A 315 5.14 -15.92 4.18
C VAL A 315 4.80 -17.28 4.77
N ASP A 316 4.49 -18.27 3.92
CA ASP A 316 4.16 -19.62 4.38
C ASP A 316 5.35 -20.25 5.11
N ALA A 317 6.56 -20.18 4.53
CA ALA A 317 7.77 -20.72 5.14
C ALA A 317 8.09 -20.07 6.51
N TYR A 318 8.01 -18.73 6.60
CA TYR A 318 8.28 -18.02 7.85
C TYR A 318 7.22 -18.30 8.92
N ARG A 319 5.95 -18.41 8.53
CA ARG A 319 4.86 -18.80 9.43
C ARG A 319 5.08 -20.20 9.99
N GLU A 320 5.40 -21.16 9.13
CA GLU A 320 5.66 -22.55 9.53
C GLU A 320 6.88 -22.67 10.45
N LEU A 321 7.97 -21.95 10.16
CA LEU A 321 9.16 -21.90 11.00
C LEU A 321 8.86 -21.29 12.37
N LEU A 322 8.19 -20.14 12.41
CA LEU A 322 7.87 -19.44 13.66
C LEU A 322 6.82 -20.18 14.49
N SER A 323 5.90 -20.94 13.89
CA SER A 323 4.94 -21.78 14.62
C SER A 323 5.55 -23.10 15.11
N GLY A 324 6.69 -23.51 14.55
CA GLY A 324 7.33 -24.79 14.83
C GLY A 324 6.74 -25.98 14.08
N THR A 325 5.82 -25.74 13.12
CA THR A 325 5.28 -26.80 12.24
C THR A 325 6.28 -27.24 11.18
N ARG A 326 7.27 -26.40 10.87
CA ARG A 326 8.44 -26.71 10.05
C ARG A 326 9.68 -26.69 10.92
N PRO A 327 10.48 -27.76 10.94
CA PRO A 327 11.74 -27.77 11.67
C PRO A 327 12.72 -26.76 11.03
N PHE A 328 13.54 -26.13 11.87
CA PHE A 328 14.61 -25.27 11.38
C PHE A 328 15.73 -26.14 10.80
N ASP A 329 16.04 -25.92 9.53
CA ASP A 329 17.15 -26.54 8.82
C ASP A 329 18.06 -25.45 8.22
N PRO A 330 19.32 -25.34 8.62
CA PRO A 330 20.27 -24.39 8.02
C PRO A 330 20.50 -24.59 6.51
N ALA A 331 20.16 -25.74 5.94
CA ALA A 331 20.22 -25.98 4.50
C ALA A 331 19.03 -25.34 3.76
N ASP A 332 17.91 -25.14 4.45
CA ASP A 332 16.73 -24.45 3.90
C ASP A 332 17.01 -22.95 3.70
N PRO A 333 16.93 -22.44 2.46
CA PRO A 333 17.19 -21.04 2.20
C PRO A 333 16.23 -20.08 2.92
N PHE A 334 14.94 -20.44 3.09
CA PHE A 334 13.99 -19.60 3.83
C PHE A 334 14.32 -19.55 5.34
N ALA A 335 14.78 -20.66 5.91
CA ALA A 335 15.23 -20.68 7.30
C ALA A 335 16.45 -19.75 7.50
N ARG A 336 17.43 -19.77 6.58
CA ARG A 336 18.57 -18.84 6.61
C ARG A 336 18.16 -17.38 6.40
N MET A 337 17.23 -17.12 5.47
CA MET A 337 16.71 -15.77 5.23
C MET A 337 16.07 -15.22 6.51
N LEU A 338 15.19 -15.97 7.15
CA LEU A 338 14.58 -15.58 8.42
C LEU A 338 15.64 -15.39 9.53
N TYR A 339 16.58 -16.33 9.66
CA TYR A 339 17.65 -16.24 10.65
C TYR A 339 18.42 -14.93 10.52
N PHE A 340 18.93 -14.60 9.34
CA PHE A 340 19.71 -13.39 9.13
C PHE A 340 18.86 -12.10 9.12
N THR A 341 17.56 -12.18 8.89
CA THR A 341 16.64 -11.08 9.15
C THR A 341 16.59 -10.76 10.65
N LEU A 342 16.57 -11.78 11.50
CA LEU A 342 16.56 -11.60 12.95
C LEU A 342 17.95 -11.27 13.50
N TRP A 343 19.01 -11.86 12.97
CA TRP A 343 20.40 -11.68 13.41
C TRP A 343 21.34 -11.35 12.24
N PRO A 344 21.34 -10.09 11.76
CA PRO A 344 22.19 -9.69 10.62
C PRO A 344 23.70 -9.89 10.84
N SER A 345 24.13 -9.89 12.11
CA SER A 345 25.53 -10.13 12.52
C SER A 345 25.78 -11.55 13.04
N GLY A 346 24.86 -12.49 12.78
CA GLY A 346 24.95 -13.86 13.24
C GLY A 346 24.45 -14.13 14.66
N GLY A 347 24.14 -13.08 15.43
CA GLY A 347 23.59 -13.19 16.80
C GLY A 347 24.61 -13.53 17.89
N GLY A 348 25.88 -13.79 17.56
CA GLY A 348 26.89 -14.21 18.52
C GLY A 348 26.79 -15.69 18.94
N TYR A 349 26.00 -16.48 18.25
CA TYR A 349 25.80 -17.90 18.51
C TYR A 349 26.89 -18.75 17.85
N VAL A 350 27.19 -19.92 18.46
CA VAL A 350 28.18 -20.87 17.94
C VAL A 350 27.69 -21.51 16.63
N ASP A 351 26.41 -21.84 16.58
CA ASP A 351 25.75 -22.41 15.40
C ASP A 351 24.33 -21.89 15.24
N PHE A 352 23.71 -22.19 14.12
CA PHE A 352 22.34 -21.76 13.80
C PHE A 352 21.29 -22.32 14.75
N ASN A 353 21.46 -23.54 15.23
CA ASN A 353 20.49 -24.20 16.11
C ASN A 353 20.45 -23.55 17.49
N GLN A 354 21.60 -23.12 18.02
CA GLN A 354 21.66 -22.36 19.27
C GLN A 354 20.86 -21.04 19.16
N GLY A 355 21.07 -20.29 18.08
CA GLY A 355 20.30 -19.07 17.85
C GLY A 355 18.80 -19.32 17.67
N TRP A 356 18.46 -20.40 16.96
CA TRP A 356 17.07 -20.76 16.75
C TRP A 356 16.38 -21.21 18.05
N THR A 357 17.04 -22.00 18.87
CA THR A 357 16.53 -22.40 20.20
C THR A 357 16.24 -21.17 21.06
N ALA A 358 17.16 -20.18 21.07
CA ALA A 358 16.93 -18.93 21.79
C ALA A 358 15.69 -18.16 21.30
N LEU A 359 15.30 -18.26 20.02
CA LEU A 359 14.04 -17.71 19.53
C LEU A 359 12.84 -18.54 19.98
N VAL A 360 12.95 -19.87 19.94
CA VAL A 360 11.83 -20.77 20.28
C VAL A 360 11.37 -20.58 21.71
N ASP A 361 12.25 -20.23 22.62
CA ASP A 361 11.96 -19.98 24.04
C ASP A 361 11.11 -18.70 24.27
N HIS A 362 10.98 -17.84 23.25
CA HIS A 362 10.25 -16.59 23.34
C HIS A 362 8.93 -16.62 22.52
N GLY A 363 7.92 -17.35 23.00
CA GLY A 363 6.63 -17.54 22.32
C GLY A 363 5.94 -16.24 21.93
N VAL A 364 5.86 -15.27 22.85
CA VAL A 364 5.20 -13.98 22.61
C VAL A 364 5.88 -13.17 21.49
N ALA A 365 7.20 -13.18 21.43
CA ALA A 365 7.93 -12.52 20.36
C ALA A 365 7.69 -13.19 18.99
N ARG A 366 7.63 -14.54 18.97
CA ARG A 366 7.31 -15.30 17.75
C ARG A 366 5.88 -15.04 17.25
N GLU A 367 4.91 -14.97 18.17
CA GLU A 367 3.52 -14.60 17.83
C GLU A 367 3.45 -13.20 17.22
N GLU A 368 4.16 -12.23 17.80
CA GLU A 368 4.21 -10.88 17.22
C GLU A 368 4.87 -10.85 15.85
N MET A 369 5.95 -11.63 15.64
CA MET A 369 6.61 -11.77 14.33
C MET A 369 5.64 -12.33 13.28
N GLN A 370 4.89 -13.38 13.61
CA GLN A 370 3.86 -13.95 12.71
C GLN A 370 2.79 -12.93 12.37
N LEU A 371 2.29 -12.23 13.37
CA LEU A 371 1.25 -11.21 13.20
C LEU A 371 1.73 -10.07 12.27
N VAL A 372 2.96 -9.59 12.44
CA VAL A 372 3.54 -8.54 11.59
C VAL A 372 3.73 -9.03 10.16
N ILE A 373 4.16 -10.28 9.95
CA ILE A 373 4.25 -10.89 8.61
C ILE A 373 2.86 -10.96 7.95
N GLU A 374 1.84 -11.40 8.67
CA GLU A 374 0.46 -11.47 8.15
C GLU A 374 -0.08 -10.09 7.75
N MET A 375 0.16 -9.10 8.60
CA MET A 375 -0.25 -7.71 8.29
C MET A 375 0.52 -7.12 7.12
N ALA A 376 1.84 -7.35 7.04
CA ALA A 376 2.67 -6.90 5.93
C ALA A 376 2.19 -7.53 4.61
N PHE A 377 1.94 -8.83 4.61
CA PHE A 377 1.42 -9.54 3.45
C PHE A 377 0.02 -9.09 3.07
N GLY A 378 -0.89 -8.93 4.04
CA GLY A 378 -2.24 -8.42 3.81
C GLY A 378 -2.29 -7.00 3.27
N SER A 379 -1.30 -6.16 3.62
CA SER A 379 -1.15 -4.81 3.10
C SER A 379 -0.28 -4.72 1.84
N SER A 380 0.35 -5.83 1.44
CA SER A 380 1.18 -5.89 0.25
C SER A 380 0.37 -5.54 -0.99
N ARG A 381 0.99 -4.75 -1.82
CA ARG A 381 0.34 -4.15 -2.98
C ARG A 381 0.94 -4.63 -4.30
N ARG A 382 1.91 -5.52 -4.28
CA ARG A 382 2.55 -6.06 -5.48
C ARG A 382 2.18 -7.50 -5.69
N LEU A 383 1.89 -7.85 -6.94
CA LEU A 383 1.79 -9.25 -7.35
C LEU A 383 3.19 -9.77 -7.55
N THR A 384 3.63 -10.60 -6.63
CA THR A 384 4.89 -11.33 -6.79
C THR A 384 4.67 -12.55 -7.67
N ARG A 385 5.68 -12.88 -8.49
CA ARG A 385 5.63 -14.02 -9.41
C ARG A 385 6.83 -14.93 -9.18
N THR A 386 6.63 -16.24 -9.30
CA THR A 386 7.76 -17.18 -9.39
C THR A 386 8.28 -17.11 -10.83
N GLU A 387 9.58 -16.87 -11.00
CA GLU A 387 10.20 -16.91 -12.34
C GLU A 387 10.42 -18.36 -12.76
N ASP A 388 9.89 -18.74 -13.92
CA ASP A 388 10.20 -20.00 -14.56
C ASP A 388 11.63 -19.91 -15.17
N GLY A 389 12.58 -20.69 -14.65
CA GLY A 389 13.88 -20.90 -15.27
C GLY A 389 15.09 -20.10 -14.77
N ALA A 390 14.95 -19.05 -13.98
CA ALA A 390 16.09 -18.51 -13.24
C ALA A 390 16.36 -19.43 -12.03
N ALA A 391 17.53 -20.08 -12.01
CA ALA A 391 18.00 -20.98 -10.98
C ALA A 391 17.18 -20.96 -9.68
N GLN A 392 16.25 -21.85 -9.49
CA GLN A 392 15.38 -22.13 -8.32
C GLN A 392 15.66 -21.30 -7.04
N LEU A 393 15.76 -19.96 -7.21
CA LEU A 393 16.01 -19.05 -6.11
C LEU A 393 14.77 -18.96 -5.20
N PRO A 394 14.97 -18.82 -3.89
CA PRO A 394 13.86 -18.58 -2.95
C PRO A 394 13.37 -17.12 -2.99
N LEU A 395 13.44 -16.50 -4.17
CA LEU A 395 13.07 -15.12 -4.43
C LEU A 395 11.94 -15.08 -5.46
N ALA A 396 10.91 -14.30 -5.18
CA ALA A 396 9.83 -14.05 -6.11
C ALA A 396 10.03 -12.72 -6.83
N LEU A 397 9.82 -12.69 -8.13
CA LEU A 397 9.88 -11.48 -8.94
C LEU A 397 8.93 -10.41 -8.36
N HIS A 398 9.41 -9.20 -8.24
CA HIS A 398 8.74 -8.04 -7.62
C HIS A 398 8.53 -8.14 -6.10
N GLY A 399 9.00 -9.20 -5.46
CA GLY A 399 9.03 -9.30 -4.00
C GLY A 399 10.01 -8.30 -3.37
N SER A 400 9.71 -7.91 -2.13
CA SER A 400 10.50 -6.97 -1.33
C SER A 400 11.40 -7.74 -0.38
N TYR A 401 12.70 -7.48 -0.40
CA TYR A 401 13.70 -8.21 0.40
C TYR A 401 14.68 -7.27 1.08
N GLN A 402 15.02 -7.54 2.32
CA GLN A 402 16.18 -6.91 2.94
C GLN A 402 17.48 -7.49 2.34
N ARG A 403 18.56 -6.73 2.43
CA ARG A 403 19.87 -7.18 1.92
C ARG A 403 20.29 -8.50 2.54
N GLU A 404 20.04 -8.67 3.82
CA GLU A 404 20.34 -9.85 4.59
C GLU A 404 19.66 -11.12 4.03
N GLU A 405 18.42 -10.98 3.63
CA GLU A 405 17.65 -12.05 2.99
C GLU A 405 18.21 -12.40 1.61
N ILE A 406 18.56 -11.38 0.81
CA ILE A 406 19.14 -11.60 -0.52
C ILE A 406 20.48 -12.34 -0.40
N LEU A 407 21.35 -11.89 0.50
CA LEU A 407 22.65 -12.56 0.73
C LEU A 407 22.50 -14.00 1.20
N ALA A 408 21.50 -14.27 2.05
CA ALA A 408 21.18 -15.62 2.50
C ALA A 408 20.58 -16.49 1.39
N ALA A 409 19.65 -15.93 0.61
CA ALA A 409 19.02 -16.60 -0.53
C ALA A 409 20.01 -17.02 -1.61
N LEU A 410 21.04 -16.19 -1.84
CA LEU A 410 22.11 -16.46 -2.80
C LEU A 410 23.24 -17.33 -2.22
N GLY A 411 23.11 -17.82 -1.00
CA GLY A 411 24.12 -18.68 -0.35
C GLY A 411 25.42 -17.97 0.08
N HIS A 412 25.45 -16.62 0.00
CA HIS A 412 26.63 -15.84 0.40
C HIS A 412 26.79 -15.75 1.92
N ALA A 413 25.68 -15.59 2.65
CA ALA A 413 25.68 -15.39 4.09
C ALA A 413 25.85 -16.70 4.88
N ASN A 414 26.74 -16.68 5.88
CA ASN A 414 26.90 -17.71 6.90
C ASN A 414 27.38 -17.08 8.22
N LEU A 415 27.53 -17.86 9.29
CA LEU A 415 27.91 -17.33 10.61
C LEU A 415 29.32 -16.73 10.66
N THR A 416 30.26 -17.24 9.83
CA THR A 416 31.63 -16.68 9.73
C THR A 416 31.72 -15.48 8.79
N ARG A 417 30.73 -15.33 7.91
CA ARG A 417 30.59 -14.21 6.98
C ARG A 417 29.13 -13.69 7.03
N PRO A 418 28.75 -13.04 8.13
CA PRO A 418 27.39 -12.56 8.31
C PRO A 418 27.06 -11.38 7.38
N PRO A 419 25.78 -11.19 7.00
CA PRO A 419 25.34 -10.16 6.08
C PRO A 419 25.76 -8.73 6.46
N SER A 420 25.86 -8.43 7.74
CA SER A 420 26.27 -7.10 8.23
C SER A 420 27.67 -6.67 7.81
N GLN A 421 28.53 -7.61 7.40
CA GLN A 421 29.88 -7.32 6.90
C GLN A 421 29.88 -6.90 5.42
N PHE A 422 28.84 -7.24 4.66
CA PHE A 422 28.74 -6.90 3.24
C PHE A 422 28.41 -5.40 3.04
N ARG A 423 29.28 -4.65 2.36
CA ARG A 423 29.14 -3.20 2.15
C ARG A 423 29.04 -2.81 0.68
N GLU A 424 29.26 -3.75 -0.23
CA GLU A 424 29.36 -3.48 -1.65
C GLU A 424 27.99 -3.29 -2.31
N GLY A 425 28.00 -2.61 -3.46
CA GLY A 425 26.81 -2.43 -4.31
C GLY A 425 26.57 -3.59 -5.27
N VAL A 426 27.55 -4.48 -5.45
CA VAL A 426 27.48 -5.67 -6.31
C VAL A 426 28.03 -6.87 -5.59
N LEU A 427 27.27 -7.98 -5.61
CA LEU A 427 27.71 -9.29 -5.12
C LEU A 427 27.96 -10.20 -6.32
N LYS A 428 29.22 -10.71 -6.47
CA LYS A 428 29.53 -11.84 -7.35
C LYS A 428 29.47 -13.13 -6.54
N VAL A 429 28.67 -14.10 -6.97
CA VAL A 429 28.50 -15.39 -6.28
C VAL A 429 28.24 -16.50 -7.30
N ASP A 430 28.62 -17.74 -6.97
CA ASP A 430 28.18 -18.92 -7.72
C ASP A 430 26.89 -19.47 -7.09
N VAL A 431 25.89 -19.67 -7.92
CA VAL A 431 24.61 -20.28 -7.52
C VAL A 431 24.34 -21.46 -8.46
N ASN A 432 24.41 -22.68 -7.91
CA ASN A 432 24.18 -23.91 -8.67
C ASN A 432 25.06 -24.04 -9.93
N GLY A 433 26.33 -23.65 -9.84
CA GLY A 433 27.31 -23.73 -10.95
C GLY A 433 27.16 -22.60 -11.99
N ARG A 434 26.40 -21.53 -11.66
CA ARG A 434 26.28 -20.34 -12.52
C ARG A 434 26.79 -19.11 -11.78
N THR A 435 27.61 -18.32 -12.45
CA THR A 435 28.02 -17.02 -11.91
C THR A 435 26.84 -16.07 -11.92
N VAL A 436 26.54 -15.47 -10.78
CA VAL A 436 25.49 -14.46 -10.57
C VAL A 436 26.15 -13.17 -10.10
N ASP A 437 25.79 -12.05 -10.70
CA ASP A 437 26.09 -10.71 -10.21
C ASP A 437 24.78 -10.06 -9.71
N ALA A 438 24.63 -9.90 -8.40
CA ALA A 438 23.47 -9.26 -7.78
C ALA A 438 23.77 -7.77 -7.55
N PHE A 439 22.99 -6.89 -8.19
CA PHE A 439 23.15 -5.44 -8.13
C PHE A 439 22.18 -4.83 -7.13
N PHE A 440 22.71 -4.10 -6.13
CA PHE A 440 21.95 -3.42 -5.09
C PHE A 440 21.87 -1.92 -5.40
N VAL A 441 20.79 -1.49 -6.01
CA VAL A 441 20.61 -0.12 -6.50
C VAL A 441 19.68 0.68 -5.59
N THR A 442 20.10 1.91 -5.23
CA THR A 442 19.25 2.91 -4.58
C THR A 442 19.08 4.08 -5.55
N LEU A 443 17.85 4.41 -5.94
CA LEU A 443 17.56 5.39 -6.98
C LEU A 443 17.74 6.83 -6.46
N ASN A 444 17.04 7.17 -5.40
CA ASN A 444 17.12 8.51 -4.81
C ASN A 444 18.26 8.55 -3.78
N LYS A 445 19.42 9.01 -4.21
CA LYS A 445 20.61 9.18 -3.36
C LYS A 445 20.68 10.62 -2.91
N SER A 446 20.64 10.87 -1.60
CA SER A 446 20.86 12.20 -1.04
C SER A 446 22.34 12.43 -0.73
N GLU A 447 22.83 13.66 -0.90
CA GLU A 447 24.21 14.05 -0.54
C GLU A 447 24.53 13.81 0.95
N ALA A 448 23.50 13.81 1.82
CA ALA A 448 23.67 13.52 3.24
C ALA A 448 23.99 12.05 3.55
N GLU A 449 23.68 11.13 2.60
CA GLU A 449 23.82 9.68 2.81
C GLU A 449 24.89 9.02 1.93
N TYR A 450 25.37 9.72 0.89
CA TYR A 450 26.31 9.19 -0.10
C TYR A 450 27.44 10.20 -0.36
N SER A 451 28.67 9.70 -0.53
CA SER A 451 29.79 10.54 -0.95
C SER A 451 29.69 10.87 -2.45
N PRO A 452 30.28 11.98 -2.92
CA PRO A 452 30.28 12.33 -4.35
C PRO A 452 30.80 11.22 -5.25
N SER A 453 31.73 10.40 -4.79
CA SER A 453 32.32 9.27 -5.53
C SER A 453 31.39 8.03 -5.65
N THR A 454 30.27 8.01 -4.91
CA THR A 454 29.27 6.93 -4.91
C THR A 454 27.90 7.37 -5.43
N MET A 455 27.79 8.60 -5.91
CA MET A 455 26.58 9.16 -6.54
C MET A 455 26.49 8.76 -8.02
N TYR A 456 26.43 7.46 -8.30
CA TYR A 456 26.15 6.95 -9.65
C TYR A 456 24.74 7.31 -10.09
N ARG A 457 24.58 7.57 -11.39
CA ARG A 457 23.27 7.87 -11.98
C ARG A 457 22.58 6.56 -12.39
N ASP A 458 21.77 6.02 -11.49
CA ASP A 458 21.00 4.81 -11.75
C ASP A 458 19.52 5.20 -11.89
N TYR A 459 18.90 4.90 -13.04
CA TYR A 459 17.50 5.27 -13.29
C TYR A 459 16.83 4.36 -14.33
N PRO A 460 15.49 4.20 -14.26
CA PRO A 460 14.75 3.50 -15.30
C PRO A 460 14.60 4.40 -16.53
N ILE A 461 14.94 3.87 -17.71
CA ILE A 461 14.72 4.53 -19.01
C ILE A 461 13.29 4.29 -19.48
N SER A 462 12.79 3.07 -19.28
CA SER A 462 11.44 2.61 -19.60
C SER A 462 11.03 1.50 -18.63
N PRO A 463 9.80 1.00 -18.65
CA PRO A 463 9.42 -0.13 -17.78
C PRO A 463 10.31 -1.37 -17.94
N THR A 464 10.98 -1.54 -19.07
CA THR A 464 11.83 -2.70 -19.37
C THR A 464 13.30 -2.37 -19.58
N LEU A 465 13.70 -1.10 -19.55
CA LEU A 465 15.08 -0.66 -19.72
C LEU A 465 15.57 0.11 -18.51
N PHE A 466 16.75 -0.25 -18.01
CA PHE A 466 17.35 0.32 -16.82
C PHE A 466 18.78 0.80 -17.09
N HIS A 467 19.07 2.05 -16.74
CA HIS A 467 20.41 2.63 -16.78
C HIS A 467 21.11 2.39 -15.45
N TRP A 468 22.35 1.88 -15.51
CA TRP A 468 23.19 1.63 -14.34
C TRP A 468 24.64 1.97 -14.63
N GLU A 469 25.31 2.58 -13.69
CA GLU A 469 26.74 2.88 -13.76
C GLU A 469 27.57 1.91 -12.91
N SER A 470 28.62 1.33 -13.50
CA SER A 470 29.56 0.47 -12.79
C SER A 470 30.34 1.25 -11.73
N GLN A 471 31.05 0.53 -10.86
CA GLN A 471 32.02 1.18 -9.97
C GLN A 471 33.08 1.92 -10.78
N SER A 472 33.54 3.07 -10.29
CA SER A 472 34.51 3.96 -10.96
C SER A 472 35.86 3.30 -11.28
N THR A 473 36.16 2.17 -10.65
CA THR A 473 37.37 1.37 -10.92
C THR A 473 37.17 0.32 -12.02
N THR A 474 35.93 0.06 -12.46
CA THR A 474 35.63 -0.96 -13.45
C THR A 474 35.80 -0.39 -14.86
N SER A 475 36.67 -0.98 -15.67
CA SER A 475 36.88 -0.63 -17.09
C SER A 475 36.28 -1.66 -18.01
N VAL A 476 36.01 -1.27 -19.25
CA VAL A 476 35.55 -2.17 -20.32
C VAL A 476 36.51 -3.35 -20.51
N ALA A 477 37.83 -3.12 -20.42
CA ALA A 477 38.86 -4.16 -20.58
C ALA A 477 39.04 -5.05 -19.33
N SER A 478 38.49 -4.68 -18.16
CA SER A 478 38.61 -5.48 -16.93
C SER A 478 37.81 -6.77 -17.03
N GLU A 479 38.21 -7.82 -16.28
CA GLU A 479 37.46 -9.07 -16.17
C GLU A 479 36.00 -8.85 -15.80
N THR A 480 35.76 -7.93 -14.85
CA THR A 480 34.42 -7.56 -14.40
C THR A 480 33.62 -6.86 -15.51
N GLY A 481 34.24 -5.88 -16.22
CA GLY A 481 33.60 -5.21 -17.34
C GLY A 481 33.25 -6.19 -18.47
N GLN A 482 34.20 -7.02 -18.86
CA GLN A 482 33.96 -8.05 -19.89
C GLN A 482 32.86 -9.04 -19.48
N ARG A 483 32.80 -9.43 -18.21
CA ARG A 483 31.74 -10.31 -17.68
C ARG A 483 30.36 -9.67 -17.82
N TYR A 484 30.21 -8.37 -17.50
CA TYR A 484 28.94 -7.65 -17.65
C TYR A 484 28.52 -7.52 -19.11
N LEU A 485 29.46 -7.16 -19.99
CA LEU A 485 29.16 -6.83 -21.36
C LEU A 485 28.95 -8.06 -22.28
N ASN A 486 29.60 -9.17 -21.96
CA ASN A 486 29.59 -10.37 -22.80
C ASN A 486 28.72 -11.51 -22.24
N GLY A 487 27.88 -11.25 -21.25
CA GLY A 487 26.99 -12.26 -20.68
C GLY A 487 27.72 -13.37 -19.90
N GLY A 488 28.87 -13.07 -19.30
CA GLY A 488 29.65 -14.02 -18.48
C GLY A 488 29.04 -14.32 -17.11
N SER A 489 27.91 -13.68 -16.77
CA SER A 489 27.14 -13.92 -15.56
C SER A 489 25.65 -13.64 -15.78
N THR A 490 24.81 -14.18 -14.90
CA THR A 490 23.42 -13.75 -14.79
C THR A 490 23.36 -12.53 -13.89
N VAL A 491 22.94 -11.40 -14.42
CA VAL A 491 22.76 -10.17 -13.64
C VAL A 491 21.36 -10.15 -13.04
N LEU A 492 21.28 -10.00 -11.71
CA LEU A 492 20.02 -9.87 -10.97
C LEU A 492 19.91 -8.45 -10.40
N LEU A 493 18.80 -7.76 -10.69
CA LEU A 493 18.57 -6.40 -10.21
C LEU A 493 17.71 -6.37 -8.95
N PHE A 494 18.23 -5.70 -7.92
CA PHE A 494 17.56 -5.40 -6.66
C PHE A 494 17.55 -3.88 -6.49
N VAL A 495 16.36 -3.27 -6.58
CA VAL A 495 16.22 -1.82 -6.63
C VAL A 495 15.34 -1.32 -5.49
N ARG A 496 15.75 -0.24 -4.83
CA ARG A 496 14.92 0.49 -3.88
C ARG A 496 14.95 1.99 -4.20
N ARG A 497 13.91 2.71 -3.82
CA ARG A 497 13.85 4.16 -4.03
C ARG A 497 14.82 4.91 -3.14
N GLU A 498 14.68 4.72 -1.87
CA GLU A 498 15.41 5.40 -0.80
C GLU A 498 16.07 4.38 0.13
N ARG A 499 17.05 4.83 0.89
CA ARG A 499 17.75 3.98 1.86
C ARG A 499 16.89 3.65 3.08
N LYS A 500 15.95 4.54 3.45
CA LYS A 500 15.12 4.41 4.65
C LYS A 500 13.64 4.56 4.31
N ASN A 501 12.81 3.86 5.08
CA ASN A 501 11.36 4.03 5.12
C ASN A 501 10.88 4.17 6.58
N GLU A 502 9.57 4.08 6.82
CA GLU A 502 8.95 4.23 8.13
C GLU A 502 9.42 3.15 9.14
N PHE A 503 9.77 1.96 8.67
CA PHE A 503 10.27 0.85 9.50
C PHE A 503 11.79 0.85 9.70
N GLY A 504 12.52 1.74 9.03
CA GLY A 504 13.97 1.85 9.10
C GLY A 504 14.66 1.68 7.75
N THR A 505 15.53 0.67 7.57
CA THR A 505 16.14 0.39 6.28
C THR A 505 15.08 -0.10 5.30
N ALA A 506 14.97 0.57 4.14
CA ALA A 506 14.03 0.17 3.11
C ALA A 506 14.46 -1.13 2.41
N PRO A 507 13.54 -2.06 2.16
CA PRO A 507 13.83 -3.27 1.39
C PRO A 507 14.09 -2.94 -0.08
N TYR A 508 14.74 -3.87 -0.77
CA TYR A 508 14.90 -3.86 -2.22
C TYR A 508 13.75 -4.61 -2.88
N THR A 509 13.29 -4.13 -4.02
CA THR A 509 12.41 -4.87 -4.93
C THR A 509 13.26 -5.70 -5.87
N TYR A 510 13.00 -6.99 -5.98
CA TYR A 510 13.66 -7.85 -6.94
C TYR A 510 13.02 -7.67 -8.33
N LEU A 511 13.80 -7.20 -9.30
CA LEU A 511 13.34 -6.94 -10.67
C LEU A 511 13.66 -8.10 -11.64
N GLY A 512 14.23 -9.20 -11.14
CA GLY A 512 14.57 -10.35 -11.95
C GLY A 512 15.91 -10.22 -12.67
N ALA A 513 16.07 -11.05 -13.70
CA ALA A 513 17.27 -11.08 -14.51
C ALA A 513 17.29 -9.94 -15.54
N ALA A 514 18.49 -9.43 -15.79
CA ALA A 514 18.73 -8.38 -16.77
C ALA A 514 19.83 -8.78 -17.77
N THR A 515 19.66 -8.35 -19.03
CA THR A 515 20.61 -8.60 -20.12
C THR A 515 21.18 -7.28 -20.62
N HIS A 516 22.46 -7.27 -20.98
CA HIS A 516 23.14 -6.13 -21.57
C HIS A 516 22.53 -5.77 -22.94
N VAL A 517 22.29 -4.48 -23.18
CA VAL A 517 21.77 -3.94 -24.45
C VAL A 517 22.79 -3.02 -25.10
N ALA A 518 23.31 -2.07 -24.35
CA ALA A 518 24.27 -1.08 -24.83
C ALA A 518 25.10 -0.55 -23.64
N HIS A 519 26.25 0.03 -23.95
CA HIS A 519 27.08 0.70 -22.95
C HIS A 519 27.83 1.89 -23.56
N THR A 520 28.22 2.82 -22.69
CA THR A 520 29.07 3.96 -23.03
C THR A 520 30.05 4.24 -21.89
N GLY A 521 31.14 4.93 -22.20
CA GLY A 521 32.13 5.29 -21.20
C GLY A 521 33.07 4.15 -20.79
N ASP A 522 34.05 4.49 -19.97
CA ASP A 522 35.02 3.58 -19.36
C ASP A 522 35.51 4.17 -18.03
N ARG A 523 35.11 3.61 -16.90
CA ARG A 523 35.45 4.07 -15.52
C ARG A 523 34.71 5.33 -15.03
N PRO A 524 33.40 5.25 -14.80
CA PRO A 524 32.54 4.05 -14.87
C PRO A 524 32.07 3.71 -16.27
N ILE A 525 31.62 2.47 -16.43
CA ILE A 525 30.89 2.03 -17.61
C ILE A 525 29.42 2.30 -17.35
N ALA A 526 28.79 3.12 -18.20
CA ALA A 526 27.34 3.32 -18.17
C ALA A 526 26.68 2.24 -19.02
N ILE A 527 25.87 1.38 -18.42
CA ILE A 527 25.28 0.20 -19.06
C ILE A 527 23.77 0.31 -19.09
N THR A 528 23.17 0.03 -20.24
CA THR A 528 21.73 -0.14 -20.40
C THR A 528 21.39 -1.62 -20.28
N TRP A 529 20.58 -1.96 -19.29
CA TRP A 529 20.09 -3.30 -19.04
C TRP A 529 18.65 -3.46 -19.51
N LYS A 530 18.34 -4.58 -20.17
CA LYS A 530 16.97 -4.99 -20.48
C LYS A 530 16.50 -5.98 -19.44
N LEU A 531 15.43 -5.65 -18.74
CA LEU A 531 14.75 -6.52 -17.78
C LEU A 531 13.97 -7.61 -18.52
N ALA A 532 13.97 -8.81 -17.97
CA ALA A 532 13.16 -9.92 -18.48
C ALA A 532 11.66 -9.67 -18.29
N SER A 533 11.29 -8.94 -17.24
CA SER A 533 9.91 -8.52 -16.94
C SER A 533 9.84 -7.01 -16.70
N PRO A 534 8.73 -6.32 -17.08
CA PRO A 534 8.58 -4.90 -16.80
C PRO A 534 8.63 -4.59 -15.31
N MET A 535 9.22 -3.45 -14.94
CA MET A 535 9.20 -2.96 -13.56
C MET A 535 7.77 -2.74 -13.06
N PRO A 536 7.52 -2.92 -11.74
CA PRO A 536 6.24 -2.55 -11.15
C PRO A 536 5.93 -1.06 -11.42
N PRO A 537 4.68 -0.73 -11.82
CA PRO A 537 4.30 0.65 -12.16
C PRO A 537 4.57 1.66 -11.04
N ASP A 538 4.34 1.26 -9.79
CA ASP A 538 4.59 2.10 -8.62
C ASP A 538 6.08 2.42 -8.41
N LEU A 539 6.98 1.52 -8.78
CA LEU A 539 8.42 1.77 -8.73
C LEU A 539 8.87 2.63 -9.92
N TYR A 540 8.35 2.36 -11.12
CA TYR A 540 8.70 3.10 -12.34
C TYR A 540 8.20 4.56 -12.30
N SER A 541 6.92 4.78 -12.02
CA SER A 541 6.28 6.11 -12.09
C SER A 541 6.91 7.13 -11.14
N GLU A 542 7.33 6.70 -9.96
CA GLU A 542 7.94 7.60 -8.99
C GLU A 542 9.42 7.89 -9.26
N THR A 543 10.08 7.10 -10.09
CA THR A 543 11.51 7.21 -10.36
C THR A 543 11.84 7.79 -11.74
N ALA A 544 10.91 7.77 -12.69
CA ALA A 544 11.07 8.35 -14.02
C ALA A 544 11.07 9.90 -14.03
N LEU A 545 10.83 10.55 -12.89
CA LEU A 545 10.65 11.98 -12.74
C LEU A 545 11.54 12.62 -11.65
N ALA A 546 12.42 11.86 -11.03
CA ALA A 546 13.48 12.35 -10.17
C ALA A 546 14.76 12.58 -10.99
#